data_2e74fb72dedb42e4bde55df3f3e68271
#
_entry.id   2e74fb72dedb42e4bde55df3f3e68271
#
_cell.length_a   1.000
_cell.length_b   1.000
_cell.length_c   1.000
_cell.angle_alpha   90.00
_cell.angle_beta   90.00
_cell.angle_gamma   90.00
#
_symmetry.space_group_name_H-M   'P 1'
#
loop_
_entity.id
_entity.type
_entity.pdbx_description
1 polymer ?
#
loop_
_entity_poly.entity_id
_entity_poly.type
_entity_poly.pdbx_seq_one_letter_code
_entity_poly.pdbx_strand_id
1 'polypeptide(L)'
;MVIRTTDQSRRQHGALMTELLVALALLAGVLLPLAYSFVSERRLARSSYQRAVAMEIVDGEMEVLAAGEWRAFTPGTHEYQVHAGAATNLPPGQFVLTLEPGKVRLHWQPALKQHGGAVTREVRVK
;
A
#
# COMPACT_ATOMS: atom_id res chain seq x y z
N MET A 1 29.51 -16.87 62.63
CA MET A 1 28.71 -15.70 62.26
C MET A 1 28.89 -15.25 60.82
N VAL A 2 29.62 -15.95 60.00
CA VAL A 2 29.92 -15.59 58.59
C VAL A 2 29.01 -16.29 57.59
N ILE A 3 28.16 -17.22 58.03
CA ILE A 3 27.32 -18.07 57.15
C ILE A 3 26.04 -17.37 56.70
N ARG A 4 25.62 -16.28 57.32
CA ARG A 4 24.39 -15.54 56.95
C ARG A 4 24.56 -14.60 55.77
N THR A 5 25.75 -14.23 55.39
CA THR A 5 26.00 -13.30 54.30
C THR A 5 25.94 -13.96 52.91
N THR A 6 26.21 -15.25 52.81
CA THR A 6 26.17 -15.99 51.54
C THR A 6 24.77 -16.30 51.05
N ASP A 7 23.83 -16.44 51.97
CA ASP A 7 22.42 -16.77 51.61
C ASP A 7 21.66 -15.55 51.12
N GLN A 8 21.99 -14.36 51.62
CA GLN A 8 21.42 -13.10 51.16
C GLN A 8 21.89 -12.73 49.74
N SER A 9 23.13 -13.05 49.40
CA SER A 9 23.68 -12.84 48.07
C SER A 9 23.01 -13.68 47.02
N ARG A 10 22.70 -14.92 47.29
CA ARG A 10 21.98 -15.81 46.38
C ARG A 10 20.53 -15.35 46.12
N ARG A 11 19.86 -14.87 47.16
CA ARG A 11 18.50 -14.32 47.02
C ARG A 11 18.46 -13.04 46.21
N GLN A 12 19.46 -12.19 46.33
CA GLN A 12 19.60 -10.95 45.55
C GLN A 12 19.87 -11.26 44.08
N HIS A 13 20.69 -12.24 43.74
CA HIS A 13 20.91 -12.66 42.36
C HIS A 13 19.64 -13.26 41.71
N GLY A 14 18.85 -14.04 42.44
CA GLY A 14 17.60 -14.60 41.97
C GLY A 14 16.56 -13.52 41.73
N ALA A 15 16.46 -12.51 42.63
CA ALA A 15 15.57 -11.36 42.47
C ALA A 15 15.93 -10.50 41.24
N LEU A 16 17.21 -10.22 41.03
CA LEU A 16 17.70 -9.45 39.88
C LEU A 16 17.44 -10.18 38.56
N MET A 17 17.61 -11.50 38.49
CA MET A 17 17.27 -12.29 37.30
C MET A 17 15.77 -12.28 36.99
N THR A 18 14.95 -12.38 38.03
CA THR A 18 13.49 -12.30 37.89
C THR A 18 13.04 -10.93 37.41
N GLU A 19 13.61 -9.86 37.95
CA GLU A 19 13.36 -8.49 37.48
C GLU A 19 13.79 -8.28 36.03
N LEU A 20 14.93 -8.82 35.64
CA LEU A 20 15.41 -8.76 34.26
C LEU A 20 14.49 -9.49 33.32
N LEU A 21 14.02 -10.69 33.68
CA LEU A 21 13.05 -11.45 32.87
C LEU A 21 11.70 -10.73 32.72
N VAL A 22 11.20 -10.13 33.79
CA VAL A 22 9.96 -9.35 33.76
C VAL A 22 10.13 -8.10 32.88
N ALA A 23 11.25 -7.39 33.02
CA ALA A 23 11.55 -6.22 32.20
C ALA A 23 11.64 -6.57 30.71
N LEU A 24 12.30 -7.68 30.36
CA LEU A 24 12.37 -8.17 28.98
C LEU A 24 11.01 -8.58 28.44
N ALA A 25 10.18 -9.23 29.25
CA ALA A 25 8.82 -9.62 28.86
C ALA A 25 7.93 -8.40 28.60
N LEU A 26 8.00 -7.37 29.46
CA LEU A 26 7.28 -6.12 29.29
C LEU A 26 7.77 -5.36 28.05
N LEU A 27 9.08 -5.30 27.82
CA LEU A 27 9.67 -4.67 26.66
C LEU A 27 9.22 -5.37 25.37
N ALA A 28 9.28 -6.68 25.33
CA ALA A 28 8.79 -7.47 24.18
C ALA A 28 7.30 -7.26 23.95
N GLY A 29 6.50 -7.20 25.01
CA GLY A 29 5.06 -6.95 24.94
C GLY A 29 4.69 -5.59 24.35
N VAL A 30 5.59 -4.59 24.46
CA VAL A 30 5.41 -3.26 23.85
C VAL A 30 5.98 -3.19 22.46
N LEU A 31 7.18 -3.76 22.23
CA LEU A 31 7.89 -3.66 20.95
C LEU A 31 7.20 -4.45 19.82
N LEU A 32 6.63 -5.61 20.12
CA LEU A 32 5.96 -6.44 19.09
C LEU A 32 4.74 -5.76 18.48
N PRO A 33 3.77 -5.22 19.26
CA PRO A 33 2.66 -4.48 18.68
C PRO A 33 3.10 -3.22 17.94
N LEU A 34 4.12 -2.51 18.45
CA LEU A 34 4.66 -1.32 17.81
C LEU A 34 5.28 -1.65 16.44
N ALA A 35 6.06 -2.72 16.37
CA ALA A 35 6.65 -3.19 15.12
C ALA A 35 5.57 -3.59 14.10
N TYR A 36 4.53 -4.27 14.54
CA TYR A 36 3.39 -4.64 13.70
C TYR A 36 2.66 -3.40 13.16
N SER A 37 2.39 -2.43 14.02
CA SER A 37 1.76 -1.16 13.64
C SER A 37 2.58 -0.42 12.59
N PHE A 38 3.90 -0.36 12.76
CA PHE A 38 4.81 0.30 11.83
C PHE A 38 4.81 -0.36 10.44
N VAL A 39 4.83 -1.69 10.37
CA VAL A 39 4.74 -2.43 9.11
C VAL A 39 3.38 -2.22 8.44
N SER A 40 2.30 -2.21 9.22
CA SER A 40 0.94 -1.95 8.72
C SER A 40 0.80 -0.54 8.14
N GLU A 41 1.34 0.47 8.81
CA GLU A 41 1.35 1.85 8.32
C GLU A 41 2.14 2.00 7.03
N ARG A 42 3.28 1.34 6.91
CA ARG A 42 4.06 1.34 5.66
C ARG A 42 3.29 0.73 4.49
N ARG A 43 2.56 -0.35 4.72
CA ARG A 43 1.72 -0.99 3.69
C ARG A 43 0.60 -0.06 3.25
N LEU A 44 -0.06 0.60 4.18
CA LEU A 44 -1.11 1.57 3.89
C LEU A 44 -0.57 2.77 3.10
N ALA A 45 0.55 3.33 3.53
CA ALA A 45 1.18 4.46 2.84
C ALA A 45 1.58 4.09 1.41
N ARG A 46 2.14 2.91 1.20
CA ARG A 46 2.50 2.42 -0.13
C ARG A 46 1.28 2.20 -1.02
N SER A 47 0.23 1.61 -0.49
CA SER A 47 -1.04 1.41 -1.19
C SER A 47 -1.69 2.75 -1.58
N SER A 48 -1.70 3.71 -0.68
CA SER A 48 -2.19 5.08 -0.95
C SER A 48 -1.36 5.79 -2.01
N TYR A 49 -0.05 5.65 -1.98
CA TYR A 49 0.85 6.19 -2.99
C TYR A 49 0.57 5.59 -4.37
N GLN A 50 0.47 4.27 -4.45
CA GLN A 50 0.17 3.58 -5.70
C GLN A 50 -1.18 3.99 -6.27
N ARG A 51 -2.19 4.15 -5.42
CA ARG A 51 -3.50 4.63 -5.83
C ARG A 51 -3.45 6.08 -6.34
N ALA A 52 -2.71 6.96 -5.67
CA ALA A 52 -2.56 8.35 -6.08
C ALA A 52 -1.88 8.46 -7.45
N VAL A 53 -0.82 7.69 -7.68
CA VAL A 53 -0.14 7.62 -8.98
C VAL A 53 -1.08 7.11 -10.06
N ALA A 54 -1.84 6.06 -9.79
CA ALA A 54 -2.82 5.53 -10.74
C ALA A 54 -3.92 6.55 -11.08
N MET A 55 -4.43 7.26 -10.09
CA MET A 55 -5.43 8.32 -10.30
C MET A 55 -4.88 9.43 -11.18
N GLU A 56 -3.67 9.89 -10.93
CA GLU A 56 -3.02 10.95 -11.72
C GLU A 56 -2.81 10.51 -13.16
N ILE A 57 -2.35 9.29 -13.39
CA ILE A 57 -2.18 8.75 -14.74
C ILE A 57 -3.53 8.62 -15.47
N VAL A 58 -4.53 8.06 -14.82
CA VAL A 58 -5.87 7.90 -15.40
C VAL A 58 -6.48 9.25 -15.74
N ASP A 59 -6.36 10.24 -14.87
CA ASP A 59 -6.88 11.58 -15.11
C ASP A 59 -6.14 12.26 -16.28
N GLY A 60 -4.82 12.17 -16.34
CA GLY A 60 -4.03 12.74 -17.43
C GLY A 60 -4.31 12.10 -18.79
N GLU A 61 -4.37 10.77 -18.83
CA GLU A 61 -4.70 10.04 -20.06
C GLU A 61 -6.15 10.30 -20.51
N MET A 62 -7.06 10.47 -19.56
CA MET A 62 -8.44 10.80 -19.85
C MET A 62 -8.59 12.19 -20.49
N GLU A 63 -7.79 13.16 -20.06
CA GLU A 63 -7.76 14.48 -20.70
C GLU A 63 -7.34 14.39 -22.17
N VAL A 64 -6.32 13.61 -22.46
CA VAL A 64 -5.83 13.36 -23.82
C VAL A 64 -6.88 12.66 -24.67
N LEU A 65 -7.52 11.63 -24.11
CA LEU A 65 -8.61 10.91 -24.78
C LEU A 65 -9.79 11.83 -25.06
N ALA A 66 -10.23 12.61 -24.08
CA ALA A 66 -11.34 13.55 -24.22
C ALA A 66 -11.05 14.66 -25.24
N ALA A 67 -9.78 15.04 -25.41
CA ALA A 67 -9.38 16.02 -26.41
C ALA A 67 -9.54 15.54 -27.87
N GLY A 68 -9.74 14.26 -28.09
CA GLY A 68 -10.01 13.71 -29.42
C GLY A 68 -9.35 12.39 -29.75
N GLU A 69 -8.39 11.92 -28.95
CA GLU A 69 -7.72 10.65 -29.20
C GLU A 69 -8.63 9.42 -29.10
N TRP A 70 -9.76 9.54 -28.40
CA TRP A 70 -10.76 8.46 -28.35
C TRP A 70 -11.27 8.06 -29.72
N ARG A 71 -11.19 8.94 -30.71
CA ARG A 71 -11.62 8.69 -32.09
C ARG A 71 -10.73 7.69 -32.84
N ALA A 72 -9.53 7.49 -32.36
CA ALA A 72 -8.60 6.52 -32.93
C ALA A 72 -8.97 5.06 -32.60
N PHE A 73 -9.89 4.86 -31.65
CA PHE A 73 -10.32 3.54 -31.19
C PHE A 73 -11.72 3.21 -31.72
N THR A 74 -11.94 1.92 -31.98
CA THR A 74 -13.27 1.42 -32.33
C THR A 74 -14.12 1.28 -31.07
N PRO A 75 -15.48 1.38 -31.17
CA PRO A 75 -16.35 1.11 -30.03
C PRO A 75 -16.09 -0.28 -29.42
N GLY A 76 -16.15 -0.37 -28.11
CA GLY A 76 -15.92 -1.61 -27.36
C GLY A 76 -14.86 -1.48 -26.29
N THR A 77 -14.38 -2.60 -25.80
CA THR A 77 -13.38 -2.69 -24.75
C THR A 77 -12.01 -3.01 -25.35
N HIS A 78 -11.01 -2.22 -24.99
CA HIS A 78 -9.63 -2.37 -25.47
C HIS A 78 -8.65 -2.35 -24.32
N GLU A 79 -7.57 -3.10 -24.46
CA GLU A 79 -6.39 -2.91 -23.60
C GLU A 79 -5.72 -1.59 -24.00
N TYR A 80 -5.48 -0.73 -23.02
CA TYR A 80 -4.93 0.61 -23.27
C TYR A 80 -3.49 0.70 -22.79
N GLN A 81 -2.60 1.15 -23.63
CA GLN A 81 -1.22 1.44 -23.27
C GLN A 81 -1.07 2.92 -22.96
N VAL A 82 -0.72 3.23 -21.73
CA VAL A 82 -0.50 4.60 -21.29
C VAL A 82 0.84 5.15 -21.77
N HIS A 83 0.86 6.41 -22.10
CA HIS A 83 2.07 7.12 -22.56
C HIS A 83 2.85 7.75 -21.40
N ALA A 84 2.23 7.83 -20.22
CA ALA A 84 2.83 8.46 -19.04
C ALA A 84 4.04 7.66 -18.53
N GLY A 85 5.20 8.31 -18.41
CA GLY A 85 6.39 7.68 -17.84
C GLY A 85 6.22 7.23 -16.39
N ALA A 86 5.34 7.89 -15.64
CA ALA A 86 4.99 7.52 -14.28
C ALA A 86 4.36 6.12 -14.15
N ALA A 87 3.88 5.53 -15.25
CA ALA A 87 3.34 4.17 -15.26
C ALA A 87 4.36 3.11 -14.82
N THR A 88 5.66 3.39 -14.96
CA THR A 88 6.72 2.50 -14.47
C THR A 88 6.75 2.36 -12.95
N ASN A 89 6.16 3.32 -12.22
CA ASN A 89 6.03 3.32 -10.77
C ASN A 89 4.79 2.56 -10.27
N LEU A 90 3.95 2.11 -11.19
CA LEU A 90 2.77 1.32 -10.85
C LEU A 90 3.12 -0.15 -10.62
N PRO A 91 2.38 -0.84 -9.73
CA PRO A 91 2.46 -2.29 -9.62
C PRO A 91 1.97 -2.97 -10.91
N PRO A 92 2.21 -4.27 -11.08
CA PRO A 92 1.65 -5.01 -12.20
C PRO A 92 0.13 -4.89 -12.27
N GLY A 93 -0.38 -4.67 -13.46
CA GLY A 93 -1.80 -4.49 -13.72
C GLY A 93 -2.02 -4.08 -15.18
N GLN A 94 -3.25 -3.71 -15.49
CA GLN A 94 -3.61 -3.31 -16.85
C GLN A 94 -4.56 -2.12 -16.86
N PHE A 95 -4.46 -1.33 -17.93
CA PHE A 95 -5.43 -0.29 -18.24
C PHE A 95 -6.41 -0.82 -19.29
N VAL A 96 -7.67 -0.56 -19.06
CA VAL A 96 -8.76 -0.97 -19.98
C VAL A 96 -9.54 0.27 -20.40
N LEU A 97 -9.62 0.46 -21.71
CA LEU A 97 -10.41 1.53 -22.31
C LEU A 97 -11.73 0.96 -22.83
N THR A 98 -12.82 1.52 -22.39
CA THR A 98 -14.16 1.16 -22.86
C THR A 98 -14.79 2.36 -23.57
N LEU A 99 -15.12 2.17 -24.83
CA LEU A 99 -15.82 3.16 -25.64
C LEU A 99 -17.28 2.75 -25.84
N GLU A 100 -18.18 3.59 -25.33
CA GLU A 100 -19.61 3.49 -25.54
C GLU A 100 -20.09 4.72 -26.31
N PRO A 101 -21.26 4.68 -26.97
CA PRO A 101 -21.79 5.86 -27.62
C PRO A 101 -21.94 7.04 -26.68
N GLY A 102 -21.15 8.09 -26.91
CA GLY A 102 -21.15 9.30 -26.08
C GLY A 102 -20.37 9.20 -24.76
N LYS A 103 -19.68 8.09 -24.50
CA LYS A 103 -18.90 7.90 -23.26
C LYS A 103 -17.57 7.23 -23.52
N VAL A 104 -16.56 7.71 -22.80
CA VAL A 104 -15.21 7.10 -22.73
C VAL A 104 -14.92 6.76 -21.27
N ARG A 105 -14.55 5.53 -21.01
CA ARG A 105 -14.19 5.05 -19.67
C ARG A 105 -12.80 4.48 -19.70
N LEU A 106 -11.94 4.95 -18.80
CA LEU A 106 -10.61 4.39 -18.57
C LEU A 106 -10.57 3.77 -17.19
N HIS A 107 -10.15 2.52 -17.12
CA HIS A 107 -10.10 1.73 -15.91
C HIS A 107 -8.71 1.19 -15.69
N TRP A 108 -8.17 1.41 -14.49
CA TRP A 108 -6.96 0.78 -14.00
C TRP A 108 -7.32 -0.39 -13.10
N GLN A 109 -6.80 -1.57 -13.42
CA GLN A 109 -6.97 -2.78 -12.63
C GLN A 109 -5.61 -3.31 -12.21
N PRO A 110 -5.20 -3.16 -10.95
CA PRO A 110 -3.99 -3.80 -10.46
C PRO A 110 -4.19 -5.32 -10.37
N ALA A 111 -3.12 -6.08 -10.58
CA ALA A 111 -3.16 -7.53 -10.48
C ALA A 111 -3.51 -8.04 -9.08
N LEU A 112 -3.12 -7.27 -8.04
CA LEU A 112 -3.42 -7.55 -6.64
C LEU A 112 -4.19 -6.39 -6.01
N LYS A 113 -5.27 -6.69 -5.30
CA LYS A 113 -6.11 -5.68 -4.63
C LYS A 113 -5.35 -4.85 -3.59
N GLN A 114 -4.30 -5.40 -2.99
CA GLN A 114 -3.46 -4.70 -2.00
C GLN A 114 -2.62 -3.55 -2.59
N HIS A 115 -2.59 -3.41 -3.90
CA HIS A 115 -1.82 -2.37 -4.61
C HIS A 115 -2.66 -1.13 -4.96
N GLY A 116 -3.48 -0.67 -4.03
CA GLY A 116 -4.23 0.59 -4.15
C GLY A 116 -5.62 0.45 -4.73
N GLY A 117 -6.02 -0.74 -5.17
CA GLY A 117 -7.34 -0.99 -5.75
C GLY A 117 -7.52 -0.41 -7.16
N ALA A 118 -8.68 -0.64 -7.75
CA ALA A 118 -9.03 -0.18 -9.08
C ALA A 118 -9.35 1.33 -9.10
N VAL A 119 -9.04 1.98 -10.21
CA VAL A 119 -9.38 3.38 -10.45
C VAL A 119 -10.11 3.49 -11.77
N THR A 120 -11.26 4.14 -11.78
CA THR A 120 -12.08 4.33 -12.99
C THR A 120 -12.42 5.79 -13.18
N ARG A 121 -12.30 6.27 -14.40
CA ARG A 121 -12.78 7.59 -14.81
C ARG A 121 -13.64 7.47 -16.07
N GLU A 122 -14.64 8.30 -16.15
CA GLU A 122 -15.58 8.32 -17.23
C GLU A 122 -15.83 9.76 -17.67
N VAL A 123 -15.82 10.00 -18.96
CA VAL A 123 -16.10 11.31 -19.56
C VAL A 123 -17.11 11.14 -20.69
N ARG A 124 -18.04 12.09 -20.78
CA ARG A 124 -18.95 12.18 -21.92
C ARG A 124 -18.25 12.89 -23.07
N VAL A 125 -18.36 12.31 -24.26
CA VAL A 125 -17.83 12.86 -25.49
C VAL A 125 -18.96 13.03 -26.51
N LYS A 126 -18.82 14.06 -27.32
CA LYS A 126 -19.78 14.34 -28.38
C LYS A 126 -19.31 13.81 -29.72
#